data_9d7f7a2a25a3fa5f90b31e65bda965b7
#
_entry.id   9d7f7a2a25a3fa5f90b31e65bda965b7
#
_cell.length_a   1.000
_cell.length_b   1.000
_cell.length_c   1.000
_cell.angle_alpha   90.00
_cell.angle_beta   90.00
_cell.angle_gamma   90.00
#
_symmetry.space_group_name_H-M   'P 1'
#
loop_
_entity.id
_entity.type
_entity.pdbx_description
1 polymer ?
#
loop_
_entity_poly.entity_id
_entity_poly.type
_entity_poly.pdbx_seq_one_letter_code
_entity_poly.pdbx_strand_id
1 'polypeptide(L)'
;MSDRVHVITGGYPPGALGGHDMDYARLRLLGLLAEQGLLATVGNDFNDIHRWLPGTQLLITYVAGPFLNDDQNQIVRRWLDEGGHWLGLHGTSGGKATRVGDGRRRRMVKTSHHDTLGGFFISHPPIRKFRVDVVDPGHVLTRDMPESFETIDEPYMIEVQHPSETQLLLTAELGPDDSPPGSGFVYDEDTALQPDGKTRALGFTRNIGKGGVTYIALGDCHSPASQPRPALDPNLEAAGVRPAVLRATWESDAYIQLLRNAIAWGVG
;
A
#
# COMPACT_ATOMS: atom_id res chain seq x y z
N MET A 1 12.52 26.73 -2.59
CA MET A 1 13.06 25.68 -1.70
C MET A 1 13.07 24.43 -2.52
N SER A 2 14.10 23.57 -2.45
CA SER A 2 14.07 22.30 -3.19
C SER A 2 13.02 21.40 -2.56
N ASP A 3 12.20 20.77 -3.43
CA ASP A 3 11.15 19.87 -3.01
C ASP A 3 11.74 18.71 -2.22
N ARG A 4 11.21 18.46 -1.03
CA ARG A 4 11.71 17.44 -0.12
C ARG A 4 10.73 16.30 0.04
N VAL A 5 11.26 15.09 -0.07
CA VAL A 5 10.52 13.85 0.11
C VAL A 5 11.11 13.08 1.30
N HIS A 6 10.26 12.50 2.13
CA HIS A 6 10.67 11.54 3.15
C HIS A 6 10.13 10.15 2.79
N VAL A 7 11.02 9.17 2.71
CA VAL A 7 10.68 7.78 2.36
C VAL A 7 10.87 6.89 3.57
N ILE A 8 9.83 6.19 3.99
CA ILE A 8 9.90 5.18 5.04
C ILE A 8 9.63 3.81 4.42
N THR A 9 10.64 2.96 4.43
CA THR A 9 10.52 1.55 4.01
C THR A 9 11.11 0.67 5.10
N GLY A 10 10.28 -0.18 5.71
CA GLY A 10 10.74 -1.02 6.79
C GLY A 10 9.61 -1.66 7.59
N GLY A 11 9.92 -2.15 8.78
CA GLY A 11 8.87 -2.58 9.64
C GLY A 11 9.13 -3.79 10.51
N TYR A 12 10.13 -4.58 10.22
CA TYR A 12 10.49 -5.72 11.08
C TYR A 12 11.90 -5.55 11.63
N PRO A 13 12.18 -6.08 12.84
CA PRO A 13 13.54 -6.10 13.36
C PRO A 13 14.51 -6.79 12.38
N PRO A 14 15.77 -6.40 12.35
CA PRO A 14 16.78 -7.10 11.55
C PRO A 14 16.77 -8.61 11.81
N GLY A 15 16.75 -9.39 10.73
CA GLY A 15 16.71 -10.86 10.80
C GLY A 15 15.31 -11.46 10.93
N ALA A 16 14.25 -10.67 11.10
CA ALA A 16 12.89 -11.17 11.02
C ALA A 16 12.44 -11.28 9.55
N LEU A 17 11.69 -12.36 9.24
CA LEU A 17 11.07 -12.51 7.92
C LEU A 17 9.85 -11.58 7.86
N GLY A 18 9.93 -10.55 7.04
CA GLY A 18 8.93 -9.50 7.01
C GLY A 18 7.84 -9.64 5.96
N GLY A 19 7.87 -10.68 5.16
CA GLY A 19 6.96 -10.85 4.04
C GLY A 19 7.33 -10.02 2.81
N HIS A 20 7.83 -8.81 2.97
CA HIS A 20 8.15 -7.90 1.87
C HIS A 20 9.65 -7.62 1.75
N ASP A 21 10.13 -7.37 0.52
CA ASP A 21 11.50 -6.96 0.24
C ASP A 21 11.63 -5.43 0.32
N MET A 22 11.80 -4.95 1.54
CA MET A 22 11.83 -3.51 1.86
C MET A 22 12.97 -2.78 1.14
N ASP A 23 14.10 -3.41 0.98
CA ASP A 23 15.26 -2.78 0.32
C ASP A 23 15.05 -2.65 -1.18
N TYR A 24 14.40 -3.62 -1.81
CA TYR A 24 14.01 -3.51 -3.21
C TYR A 24 13.02 -2.35 -3.42
N ALA A 25 11.96 -2.28 -2.64
CA ALA A 25 10.98 -1.18 -2.72
C ALA A 25 11.68 0.18 -2.52
N ARG A 26 12.57 0.28 -1.53
CA ARG A 26 13.37 1.48 -1.26
C ARG A 26 14.19 1.91 -2.48
N LEU A 27 14.94 0.98 -3.08
CA LEU A 27 15.77 1.25 -4.25
C LEU A 27 14.93 1.75 -5.42
N ARG A 28 13.76 1.13 -5.67
CA ARG A 28 12.86 1.55 -6.75
C ARG A 28 12.33 2.96 -6.51
N LEU A 29 11.86 3.26 -5.30
CA LEU A 29 11.34 4.58 -4.94
C LEU A 29 12.42 5.67 -5.04
N LEU A 30 13.61 5.43 -4.51
CA LEU A 30 14.73 6.38 -4.60
C LEU A 30 15.16 6.62 -6.05
N GLY A 31 15.12 5.58 -6.90
CA GLY A 31 15.36 5.71 -8.33
C GLY A 31 14.36 6.66 -9.01
N LEU A 32 13.06 6.45 -8.75
CA LEU A 32 11.99 7.31 -9.30
C LEU A 32 12.09 8.76 -8.81
N LEU A 33 12.49 8.99 -7.57
CA LEU A 33 12.72 10.34 -7.04
C LEU A 33 13.92 11.00 -7.71
N ALA A 34 15.02 10.27 -7.88
CA ALA A 34 16.21 10.77 -8.56
C ALA A 34 15.93 11.12 -10.04
N GLU A 35 15.13 10.31 -10.75
CA GLU A 35 14.67 10.60 -12.12
C GLU A 35 13.92 11.95 -12.21
N GLN A 36 13.22 12.34 -11.15
CA GLN A 36 12.46 13.60 -11.07
C GLN A 36 13.28 14.75 -10.44
N GLY A 37 14.55 14.53 -10.12
CA GLY A 37 15.44 15.54 -9.53
C GLY A 37 15.10 15.89 -8.07
N LEU A 38 14.38 15.03 -7.37
CA LEU A 38 13.89 15.26 -6.01
C LEU A 38 14.91 14.81 -4.96
N LEU A 39 14.99 15.57 -3.87
CA LEU A 39 15.81 15.21 -2.72
C LEU A 39 15.02 14.39 -1.73
N ALA A 40 15.57 13.24 -1.32
CA ALA A 40 14.93 12.35 -0.37
C ALA A 40 15.74 12.17 0.91
N THR A 41 15.03 12.10 2.03
CA THR A 41 15.52 11.52 3.28
C THR A 41 14.88 10.14 3.48
N VAL A 42 15.54 9.25 4.21
CA VAL A 42 15.12 7.85 4.35
C VAL A 42 15.01 7.46 5.81
N GLY A 43 13.92 6.79 6.16
CA GLY A 43 13.68 6.16 7.46
C GLY A 43 13.31 4.69 7.31
N ASN A 44 13.37 3.94 8.42
CA ASN A 44 12.91 2.55 8.51
C ASN A 44 11.60 2.41 9.29
N ASP A 45 11.21 3.45 10.02
CA ASP A 45 10.02 3.51 10.85
C ASP A 45 9.56 4.95 11.07
N PHE A 46 8.53 5.14 11.89
CA PHE A 46 7.95 6.45 12.21
C PHE A 46 8.52 7.11 13.47
N ASN A 47 9.56 6.57 14.10
CA ASN A 47 10.04 7.07 15.40
C ASN A 47 10.43 8.54 15.36
N ASP A 48 11.10 8.97 14.29
CA ASP A 48 11.57 10.35 14.12
C ASP A 48 10.68 11.20 13.21
N ILE A 49 9.41 10.80 12.98
CA ILE A 49 8.51 11.45 12.02
C ILE A 49 8.33 12.96 12.34
N HIS A 50 8.32 13.34 13.61
CA HIS A 50 8.21 14.73 14.06
C HIS A 50 9.41 15.59 13.62
N ARG A 51 10.57 14.96 13.38
CA ARG A 51 11.80 15.62 12.95
C ARG A 51 11.85 15.79 11.42
N TRP A 52 11.31 14.85 10.68
CA TRP A 52 11.46 14.81 9.23
C TRP A 52 10.33 15.48 8.46
N LEU A 53 9.09 15.48 8.97
CA LEU A 53 7.96 16.10 8.28
C LEU A 53 8.06 17.63 8.13
N PRO A 54 8.59 18.39 9.11
CA PRO A 54 8.74 19.83 8.90
C PRO A 54 9.60 20.13 7.66
N GLY A 55 9.02 20.83 6.68
CA GLY A 55 9.65 21.15 5.40
C GLY A 55 9.70 20.00 4.38
N THR A 56 9.04 18.89 4.66
CA THR A 56 8.78 17.80 3.70
C THR A 56 7.44 18.05 3.02
N GLN A 57 7.36 17.88 1.71
CA GLN A 57 6.14 18.01 0.92
C GLN A 57 5.44 16.68 0.72
N LEU A 58 6.21 15.61 0.50
CA LEU A 58 5.71 14.27 0.25
C LEU A 58 6.33 13.25 1.22
N LEU A 59 5.46 12.53 1.93
CA LEU A 59 5.82 11.32 2.68
C LEU A 59 5.45 10.10 1.82
N ILE A 60 6.41 9.23 1.55
CA ILE A 60 6.18 7.93 0.90
C ILE A 60 6.41 6.82 1.91
N THR A 61 5.46 5.90 2.04
CA THR A 61 5.58 4.78 2.98
C THR A 61 5.32 3.44 2.29
N TYR A 62 6.22 2.50 2.54
CA TYR A 62 6.09 1.08 2.21
C TYR A 62 6.53 0.29 3.45
N VAL A 63 5.60 -0.02 4.33
CA VAL A 63 5.91 -0.55 5.67
C VAL A 63 5.06 -1.76 6.00
N ALA A 64 5.62 -2.66 6.80
CA ALA A 64 4.91 -3.81 7.36
C ALA A 64 4.76 -3.74 8.90
N GLY A 65 5.09 -2.58 9.49
CA GLY A 65 5.03 -2.27 10.91
C GLY A 65 6.41 -1.88 11.48
N PRO A 66 6.54 -1.28 12.64
CA PRO A 66 5.43 -0.73 13.41
C PRO A 66 4.74 0.42 12.68
N PHE A 67 3.41 0.50 12.83
CA PHE A 67 2.59 1.55 12.23
C PHE A 67 2.54 2.77 13.15
N LEU A 68 1.99 3.88 12.66
CA LEU A 68 1.80 5.08 13.46
C LEU A 68 1.04 4.77 14.76
N ASN A 69 1.58 5.18 15.88
CA ASN A 69 0.82 5.30 17.12
C ASN A 69 0.00 6.61 17.10
N ASP A 70 -0.83 6.83 18.11
CA ASP A 70 -1.75 7.98 18.13
C ASP A 70 -1.01 9.33 18.11
N ASP A 71 0.11 9.47 18.82
CA ASP A 71 0.91 10.70 18.83
C ASP A 71 1.56 10.97 17.46
N GLN A 72 2.16 9.95 16.86
CA GLN A 72 2.73 10.04 15.52
C GLN A 72 1.66 10.33 14.47
N ASN A 73 0.49 9.71 14.60
CA ASN A 73 -0.65 9.94 13.72
C ASN A 73 -1.16 11.39 13.80
N GLN A 74 -1.21 11.98 14.99
CA GLN A 74 -1.56 13.40 15.16
C GLN A 74 -0.54 14.34 14.48
N ILE A 75 0.75 13.98 14.48
CA ILE A 75 1.79 14.74 13.78
C ILE A 75 1.55 14.69 12.28
N VAL A 76 1.35 13.48 11.73
CA VAL A 76 1.06 13.30 10.30
C VAL A 76 -0.22 14.03 9.92
N ARG A 77 -1.29 13.93 10.72
CA ARG A 77 -2.56 14.58 10.44
C ARG A 77 -2.43 16.11 10.35
N ARG A 78 -1.74 16.73 11.30
CA ARG A 78 -1.47 18.19 11.26
C ARG A 78 -0.66 18.59 10.04
N TRP A 79 0.36 17.80 9.69
CA TRP A 79 1.18 18.06 8.52
C TRP A 79 0.35 17.96 7.21
N LEU A 80 -0.58 17.00 7.11
CA LEU A 80 -1.54 16.92 6.01
C LEU A 80 -2.47 18.14 5.97
N ASP A 81 -3.01 18.57 7.13
CA ASP A 81 -3.88 19.76 7.23
C ASP A 81 -3.15 21.02 6.75
N GLU A 82 -1.83 21.09 6.90
CA GLU A 82 -0.98 22.20 6.48
C GLU A 82 -0.57 22.15 5.00
N GLY A 83 -0.83 21.06 4.28
CA GLY A 83 -0.56 20.91 2.85
C GLY A 83 0.43 19.82 2.47
N GLY A 84 0.83 18.98 3.42
CA GLY A 84 1.65 17.81 3.12
C GLY A 84 0.87 16.73 2.35
N HIS A 85 1.57 15.87 1.62
CA HIS A 85 0.98 14.77 0.88
C HIS A 85 1.56 13.42 1.32
N TRP A 86 0.70 12.43 1.54
CA TRP A 86 1.10 11.10 1.93
C TRP A 86 0.78 10.07 0.85
N LEU A 87 1.80 9.43 0.29
CA LEU A 87 1.68 8.27 -0.60
C LEU A 87 1.94 7.00 0.22
N GLY A 88 0.87 6.29 0.55
CA GLY A 88 0.93 4.99 1.22
C GLY A 88 0.91 3.85 0.19
N LEU A 89 1.82 2.91 0.29
CA LEU A 89 1.93 1.77 -0.62
C LEU A 89 1.73 0.46 0.13
N HIS A 90 1.00 -0.46 -0.48
CA HIS A 90 0.83 -1.86 -0.10
C HIS A 90 0.70 -2.08 1.41
N GLY A 91 1.72 -2.61 2.08
CA GLY A 91 1.73 -2.92 3.50
C GLY A 91 1.41 -1.76 4.44
N THR A 92 1.43 -0.51 3.94
CA THR A 92 1.12 0.69 4.75
C THR A 92 -0.28 0.66 5.36
N SER A 93 -1.26 -0.03 4.76
CA SER A 93 -2.61 -0.20 5.30
C SER A 93 -2.73 -1.30 6.36
N GLY A 94 -1.66 -2.01 6.63
CA GLY A 94 -1.58 -2.97 7.72
C GLY A 94 -1.68 -2.31 9.10
N GLY A 95 -1.57 -3.11 10.13
CA GLY A 95 -1.72 -2.62 11.49
C GLY A 95 -1.37 -3.66 12.54
N LYS A 96 -1.76 -3.38 13.76
CA LYS A 96 -1.66 -4.35 14.86
C LYS A 96 -2.60 -5.53 14.59
N ALA A 97 -2.09 -6.75 14.76
CA ALA A 97 -2.90 -7.96 14.71
C ALA A 97 -2.96 -8.62 16.08
N THR A 98 -4.14 -9.06 16.49
CA THR A 98 -4.37 -9.80 17.73
C THR A 98 -4.66 -11.27 17.46
N ARG A 99 -4.26 -12.16 18.35
CA ARG A 99 -4.61 -13.59 18.26
C ARG A 99 -6.10 -13.80 18.49
N VAL A 100 -6.69 -14.75 17.77
CA VAL A 100 -8.09 -15.16 17.94
C VAL A 100 -8.12 -16.54 18.58
N GLY A 101 -8.71 -16.63 19.80
CA GLY A 101 -8.76 -17.86 20.60
C GLY A 101 -7.35 -18.39 20.93
N ASP A 102 -7.25 -19.71 21.07
CA ASP A 102 -5.98 -20.43 21.35
C ASP A 102 -5.18 -20.75 20.08
N GLY A 103 -5.68 -20.31 18.91
CA GLY A 103 -5.12 -20.62 17.62
C GLY A 103 -3.94 -19.75 17.21
N ARG A 104 -3.38 -20.05 16.04
CA ARG A 104 -2.33 -19.24 15.40
C ARG A 104 -2.90 -18.09 14.58
N ARG A 105 -4.20 -18.10 14.31
CA ARG A 105 -4.88 -17.09 13.47
C ARG A 105 -4.93 -15.75 14.18
N ARG A 106 -4.85 -14.69 13.39
CA ARG A 106 -4.83 -13.32 13.88
C ARG A 106 -5.92 -12.51 13.17
N ARG A 107 -6.41 -11.50 13.86
CA ARG A 107 -7.35 -10.50 13.33
C ARG A 107 -6.67 -9.14 13.37
N MET A 108 -6.84 -8.38 12.31
CA MET A 108 -6.37 -7.01 12.23
C MET A 108 -7.20 -6.11 13.16
N VAL A 109 -6.55 -5.12 13.74
CA VAL A 109 -7.17 -4.14 14.65
C VAL A 109 -7.09 -2.77 14.03
N LYS A 110 -8.26 -2.15 13.82
CA LYS A 110 -8.36 -0.79 13.31
C LYS A 110 -7.84 0.22 14.33
N THR A 111 -7.08 1.20 13.88
CA THR A 111 -6.48 2.27 14.71
C THR A 111 -6.62 3.63 14.01
N SER A 112 -6.23 4.71 14.68
CA SER A 112 -6.20 6.07 14.11
C SER A 112 -5.34 6.19 12.84
N HIS A 113 -4.32 5.33 12.70
CA HIS A 113 -3.52 5.23 11.48
C HIS A 113 -4.39 5.00 10.23
N HIS A 114 -5.33 4.06 10.30
CA HIS A 114 -6.20 3.70 9.18
C HIS A 114 -7.19 4.80 8.85
N ASP A 115 -7.68 5.53 9.85
CA ASP A 115 -8.55 6.67 9.67
C ASP A 115 -7.84 7.79 8.87
N THR A 116 -6.59 8.07 9.20
CA THR A 116 -5.79 9.06 8.47
C THR A 116 -5.41 8.58 7.08
N LEU A 117 -4.95 7.33 6.93
CA LEU A 117 -4.61 6.74 5.62
C LEU A 117 -5.85 6.62 4.71
N GLY A 118 -7.04 6.43 5.28
CA GLY A 118 -8.29 6.22 4.56
C GLY A 118 -8.55 4.76 4.16
N GLY A 119 -7.70 3.82 4.58
CA GLY A 119 -7.82 2.40 4.25
C GLY A 119 -7.40 1.49 5.39
N PHE A 120 -8.15 0.43 5.59
CA PHE A 120 -7.88 -0.59 6.58
C PHE A 120 -7.78 -1.96 5.90
N PHE A 121 -6.62 -2.58 6.01
CA PHE A 121 -6.37 -3.94 5.54
C PHE A 121 -7.05 -4.95 6.45
N ILE A 122 -7.91 -5.80 5.91
CA ILE A 122 -8.58 -6.87 6.66
C ILE A 122 -7.94 -8.24 6.43
N SER A 123 -7.58 -8.57 5.19
CA SER A 123 -6.94 -9.83 4.81
C SER A 123 -6.42 -9.74 3.37
N HIS A 124 -5.89 -10.83 2.85
CA HIS A 124 -5.56 -11.00 1.43
C HIS A 124 -5.73 -12.47 1.02
N PRO A 125 -6.23 -12.76 -0.18
CA PRO A 125 -6.10 -14.06 -0.81
C PRO A 125 -4.64 -14.35 -1.19
N PRO A 126 -4.31 -15.59 -1.61
CA PRO A 126 -3.01 -15.91 -2.18
C PRO A 126 -2.66 -15.04 -3.38
N ILE A 127 -1.35 -14.84 -3.59
CA ILE A 127 -0.80 -14.16 -4.77
C ILE A 127 -1.40 -14.78 -6.03
N ARG A 128 -1.94 -13.94 -6.90
CA ARG A 128 -2.59 -14.36 -8.14
C ARG A 128 -2.38 -13.38 -9.27
N LYS A 129 -2.66 -13.82 -10.48
CA LYS A 129 -2.77 -12.95 -11.64
C LYS A 129 -4.18 -12.36 -11.69
N PHE A 130 -4.30 -11.04 -11.87
CA PHE A 130 -5.59 -10.37 -12.03
C PHE A 130 -5.44 -9.09 -12.85
N ARG A 131 -6.60 -8.62 -13.35
CA ARG A 131 -6.73 -7.36 -14.05
C ARG A 131 -7.01 -6.24 -13.05
N VAL A 132 -6.36 -5.11 -13.26
CA VAL A 132 -6.58 -3.85 -12.56
C VAL A 132 -7.25 -2.88 -13.54
N ASP A 133 -8.35 -2.28 -13.14
CA ASP A 133 -9.07 -1.27 -13.91
C ASP A 133 -8.76 0.13 -13.38
N VAL A 134 -8.49 1.07 -14.27
CA VAL A 134 -8.31 2.49 -13.98
C VAL A 134 -9.67 3.18 -14.02
N VAL A 135 -10.18 3.58 -12.86
CA VAL A 135 -11.56 4.06 -12.69
C VAL A 135 -11.76 5.46 -13.26
N ASP A 136 -10.77 6.34 -13.09
CA ASP A 136 -10.80 7.72 -13.59
C ASP A 136 -9.53 8.02 -14.39
N PRO A 137 -9.54 7.79 -15.70
CA PRO A 137 -8.40 8.08 -16.58
C PRO A 137 -8.08 9.57 -16.70
N GLY A 138 -9.01 10.46 -16.36
CA GLY A 138 -8.83 11.91 -16.37
C GLY A 138 -8.14 12.49 -15.15
N HIS A 139 -8.00 11.71 -14.10
CA HIS A 139 -7.40 12.18 -12.85
C HIS A 139 -5.87 12.36 -12.99
N VAL A 140 -5.30 13.36 -12.31
CA VAL A 140 -3.86 13.66 -12.37
C VAL A 140 -2.98 12.47 -12.00
N LEU A 141 -3.43 11.64 -11.05
CA LEU A 141 -2.72 10.45 -10.58
C LEU A 141 -2.73 9.29 -11.58
N THR A 142 -3.71 9.24 -12.47
CA THR A 142 -3.88 8.17 -13.48
C THR A 142 -3.59 8.63 -14.90
N ARG A 143 -3.07 9.85 -15.03
CA ARG A 143 -2.70 10.42 -16.35
C ARG A 143 -1.71 9.51 -17.07
N ASP A 144 -1.93 9.35 -18.37
CA ASP A 144 -1.09 8.55 -19.26
C ASP A 144 -1.02 7.05 -18.90
N MET A 145 -1.96 6.57 -18.07
CA MET A 145 -2.12 5.15 -17.79
C MET A 145 -3.06 4.50 -18.81
N PRO A 146 -2.91 3.20 -19.09
CA PRO A 146 -3.90 2.45 -19.85
C PRO A 146 -5.22 2.35 -19.04
N GLU A 147 -6.35 2.11 -19.72
CA GLU A 147 -7.66 1.89 -19.05
C GLU A 147 -7.64 0.70 -18.08
N SER A 148 -6.76 -0.26 -18.33
CA SER A 148 -6.53 -1.41 -17.46
C SER A 148 -5.18 -2.05 -17.73
N PHE A 149 -4.68 -2.83 -16.77
CA PHE A 149 -3.48 -3.66 -16.93
C PHE A 149 -3.59 -4.95 -16.12
N GLU A 150 -2.80 -5.94 -16.49
CA GLU A 150 -2.68 -7.18 -15.72
C GLU A 150 -1.44 -7.15 -14.82
N THR A 151 -1.55 -7.77 -13.65
CA THR A 151 -0.42 -7.96 -12.75
C THR A 151 -0.49 -9.31 -12.05
N ILE A 152 0.62 -9.72 -11.44
CA ILE A 152 0.69 -10.80 -10.45
C ILE A 152 1.07 -10.12 -9.14
N ASP A 153 0.14 -10.13 -8.18
CA ASP A 153 0.31 -9.44 -6.90
C ASP A 153 -0.47 -10.13 -5.79
N GLU A 154 -0.28 -9.69 -4.56
CA GLU A 154 -1.08 -10.06 -3.41
C GLU A 154 -2.28 -9.11 -3.31
N PRO A 155 -3.51 -9.55 -3.69
CA PRO A 155 -4.65 -8.64 -3.77
C PRO A 155 -5.18 -8.32 -2.37
N TYR A 156 -4.77 -7.20 -1.81
CA TYR A 156 -5.21 -6.75 -0.50
C TYR A 156 -6.70 -6.43 -0.47
N MET A 157 -7.36 -6.89 0.58
CA MET A 157 -8.76 -6.59 0.90
C MET A 157 -8.78 -5.33 1.77
N ILE A 158 -9.09 -4.19 1.16
CA ILE A 158 -9.03 -2.87 1.80
C ILE A 158 -10.42 -2.32 2.04
N GLU A 159 -10.77 -2.16 3.32
CA GLU A 159 -11.95 -1.38 3.70
C GLU A 159 -11.63 0.11 3.57
N VAL A 160 -12.33 0.80 2.68
CA VAL A 160 -12.22 2.27 2.53
C VAL A 160 -12.92 2.94 3.71
N GLN A 161 -12.18 3.76 4.47
CA GLN A 161 -12.67 4.32 5.75
C GLN A 161 -13.63 5.51 5.58
N HIS A 162 -13.49 6.28 4.51
CA HIS A 162 -14.28 7.50 4.25
C HIS A 162 -14.78 7.48 2.79
N PRO A 163 -15.67 6.56 2.43
CA PRO A 163 -16.03 6.37 1.02
C PRO A 163 -16.65 7.60 0.37
N SER A 164 -17.37 8.46 1.13
CA SER A 164 -17.95 9.71 0.60
C SER A 164 -16.93 10.81 0.32
N GLU A 165 -15.73 10.72 0.90
CA GLU A 165 -14.64 11.70 0.75
C GLU A 165 -13.49 11.15 -0.11
N THR A 166 -13.61 9.88 -0.55
CA THR A 166 -12.54 9.14 -1.20
C THR A 166 -12.86 8.95 -2.67
N GLN A 167 -11.92 9.32 -3.53
CA GLN A 167 -11.98 9.04 -4.95
C GLN A 167 -11.21 7.76 -5.27
N LEU A 168 -11.91 6.75 -5.80
CA LEU A 168 -11.27 5.53 -6.27
C LEU A 168 -10.50 5.82 -7.57
N LEU A 169 -9.30 5.28 -7.67
CA LEU A 169 -8.41 5.40 -8.83
C LEU A 169 -8.21 4.06 -9.52
N LEU A 170 -8.03 3.00 -8.72
CA LEU A 170 -7.81 1.64 -9.20
C LEU A 170 -8.76 0.69 -8.51
N THR A 171 -9.32 -0.24 -9.27
CA THR A 171 -10.16 -1.31 -8.78
C THR A 171 -9.84 -2.64 -9.46
N ALA A 172 -10.36 -3.74 -8.90
CA ALA A 172 -10.38 -5.03 -9.58
C ALA A 172 -11.67 -5.77 -9.26
N GLU A 173 -12.22 -6.49 -10.23
CA GLU A 173 -13.36 -7.38 -10.04
C GLU A 173 -12.85 -8.75 -9.56
N LEU A 174 -12.70 -8.90 -8.26
CA LEU A 174 -12.14 -10.10 -7.61
C LEU A 174 -13.20 -10.95 -6.89
N GLY A 175 -14.42 -10.41 -6.70
CA GLY A 175 -15.48 -11.08 -5.99
C GLY A 175 -15.24 -11.24 -4.49
N PRO A 176 -16.07 -12.05 -3.81
CA PRO A 176 -15.87 -12.47 -2.43
C PRO A 176 -14.53 -13.21 -2.24
N ASP A 177 -14.03 -13.18 -1.00
CA ASP A 177 -12.79 -13.87 -0.65
C ASP A 177 -12.93 -15.39 -0.87
N ASP A 178 -12.13 -15.92 -1.77
CA ASP A 178 -12.04 -17.32 -2.12
C ASP A 178 -10.81 -18.03 -1.54
N SER A 179 -10.19 -17.40 -0.53
CA SER A 179 -8.99 -17.94 0.13
C SER A 179 -9.24 -19.34 0.71
N PRO A 180 -8.26 -20.24 0.65
CA PRO A 180 -8.35 -21.53 1.29
C PRO A 180 -8.65 -21.39 2.80
N PRO A 181 -9.45 -22.30 3.39
CA PRO A 181 -9.74 -22.28 4.81
C PRO A 181 -8.48 -22.20 5.65
N GLY A 182 -8.42 -21.22 6.55
CA GLY A 182 -7.25 -21.00 7.43
C GLY A 182 -6.16 -20.10 6.85
N SER A 183 -6.29 -19.62 5.62
CA SER A 183 -5.42 -18.61 5.02
C SER A 183 -5.73 -17.20 5.58
N GLY A 184 -4.74 -16.31 5.48
CA GLY A 184 -4.89 -14.90 5.80
C GLY A 184 -5.27 -14.61 7.26
N PHE A 185 -5.95 -13.50 7.44
CA PHE A 185 -6.43 -13.03 8.74
C PHE A 185 -7.91 -13.40 8.95
N VAL A 186 -8.34 -13.44 10.23
CA VAL A 186 -9.74 -13.64 10.58
C VAL A 186 -10.48 -12.30 10.53
N TYR A 187 -11.63 -12.27 9.91
CA TYR A 187 -12.56 -11.14 9.93
C TYR A 187 -14.00 -11.69 10.02
N ASP A 188 -14.94 -10.87 10.50
CA ASP A 188 -16.33 -11.29 10.67
C ASP A 188 -17.15 -11.00 9.41
N GLU A 189 -16.83 -9.91 8.71
CA GLU A 189 -17.52 -9.44 7.51
C GLU A 189 -16.49 -8.93 6.49
N ASP A 190 -16.72 -9.19 5.22
CA ASP A 190 -15.89 -8.68 4.11
C ASP A 190 -16.29 -7.24 3.76
N THR A 191 -15.86 -6.32 4.59
CA THR A 191 -16.09 -4.88 4.42
C THR A 191 -15.24 -4.23 3.31
N ALA A 192 -14.37 -5.02 2.66
CA ALA A 192 -13.55 -4.55 1.54
C ALA A 192 -14.24 -4.66 0.17
N LEU A 193 -15.38 -5.37 0.08
CA LEU A 193 -16.18 -5.38 -1.13
C LEU A 193 -16.92 -4.06 -1.31
N GLN A 194 -16.94 -3.56 -2.55
CA GLN A 194 -17.78 -2.45 -2.91
C GLN A 194 -19.27 -2.88 -2.91
N PRO A 195 -20.22 -1.93 -2.92
CA PRO A 195 -21.66 -2.26 -2.85
C PRO A 195 -22.19 -3.19 -3.96
N ASP A 196 -21.45 -3.33 -5.07
CA ASP A 196 -21.79 -4.26 -6.15
C ASP A 196 -21.50 -5.73 -5.82
N GLY A 197 -20.87 -6.01 -4.67
CA GLY A 197 -20.55 -7.35 -4.18
C GLY A 197 -19.43 -8.07 -4.93
N LYS A 198 -18.69 -7.40 -5.81
CA LYS A 198 -17.64 -8.01 -6.64
C LYS A 198 -16.38 -7.16 -6.80
N THR A 199 -16.50 -5.85 -6.76
CA THR A 199 -15.37 -4.93 -6.94
C THR A 199 -14.62 -4.69 -5.65
N ARG A 200 -13.28 -4.56 -5.73
CA ARG A 200 -12.39 -4.20 -4.62
C ARG A 200 -11.60 -2.95 -4.97
N ALA A 201 -11.44 -2.05 -3.99
CA ALA A 201 -10.58 -0.88 -4.12
C ALA A 201 -9.11 -1.30 -4.01
N LEU A 202 -8.30 -0.90 -5.01
CA LEU A 202 -6.86 -1.14 -5.06
C LEU A 202 -6.03 0.14 -5.04
N GLY A 203 -6.65 1.28 -5.26
CA GLY A 203 -6.00 2.58 -5.16
C GLY A 203 -7.04 3.69 -5.06
N PHE A 204 -6.74 4.66 -4.21
CA PHE A 204 -7.63 5.81 -3.99
C PHE A 204 -6.85 7.02 -3.53
N THR A 205 -7.50 8.18 -3.60
CA THR A 205 -7.01 9.44 -3.05
C THR A 205 -8.09 10.16 -2.26
N ARG A 206 -7.66 10.96 -1.27
CA ARG A 206 -8.54 11.76 -0.41
C ARG A 206 -7.83 13.04 0.01
N ASN A 207 -8.55 14.16 0.00
CA ASN A 207 -8.05 15.41 0.55
C ASN A 207 -8.16 15.42 2.08
N ILE A 208 -7.15 15.97 2.75
CA ILE A 208 -7.13 16.21 4.19
C ILE A 208 -6.60 17.62 4.41
N GLY A 209 -7.44 18.53 4.89
CA GLY A 209 -7.07 19.92 5.02
C GLY A 209 -6.61 20.52 3.68
N LYS A 210 -5.38 21.01 3.63
CA LYS A 210 -4.77 21.57 2.40
C LYS A 210 -3.96 20.55 1.61
N GLY A 211 -3.68 19.39 2.19
CA GLY A 211 -2.93 18.30 1.58
C GLY A 211 -3.81 17.11 1.23
N GLY A 212 -3.22 15.93 1.15
CA GLY A 212 -3.96 14.75 0.79
C GLY A 212 -3.21 13.45 1.00
N VAL A 213 -3.97 12.37 0.90
CA VAL A 213 -3.45 11.00 0.97
C VAL A 213 -3.79 10.28 -0.32
N THR A 214 -2.82 9.60 -0.87
CA THR A 214 -3.00 8.58 -1.92
C THR A 214 -2.54 7.25 -1.36
N TYR A 215 -3.39 6.24 -1.47
CA TYR A 215 -3.02 4.87 -1.10
C TYR A 215 -3.15 3.94 -2.31
N ILE A 216 -2.15 3.06 -2.48
CA ILE A 216 -2.09 2.05 -3.53
C ILE A 216 -1.83 0.70 -2.88
N ALA A 217 -2.80 -0.22 -2.97
CA ALA A 217 -2.74 -1.54 -2.37
C ALA A 217 -1.78 -2.51 -3.09
N LEU A 218 -1.44 -2.19 -4.33
CA LEU A 218 -0.52 -2.97 -5.16
C LEU A 218 0.94 -2.76 -4.73
N GLY A 219 1.79 -3.66 -5.21
CA GLY A 219 3.25 -3.56 -5.07
C GLY A 219 3.83 -4.55 -4.07
N ASP A 220 3.21 -5.73 -3.87
CA ASP A 220 3.89 -6.79 -3.16
C ASP A 220 5.21 -7.12 -3.86
N CYS A 221 6.25 -7.23 -3.06
CA CYS A 221 7.55 -7.67 -3.54
C CYS A 221 8.24 -8.49 -2.47
N HIS A 222 8.74 -9.64 -2.85
CA HIS A 222 9.48 -10.51 -1.95
C HIS A 222 10.63 -11.22 -2.62
N SER A 223 11.55 -11.73 -1.81
CA SER A 223 12.65 -12.58 -2.17
C SER A 223 12.71 -13.77 -1.19
N PRO A 224 13.52 -14.80 -1.45
CA PRO A 224 13.70 -15.90 -0.50
C PRO A 224 14.14 -15.45 0.89
N ALA A 225 14.79 -14.28 1.01
CA ALA A 225 15.23 -13.72 2.28
C ALA A 225 14.08 -13.07 3.07
N SER A 226 13.06 -12.48 2.39
CA SER A 226 11.92 -11.84 3.03
C SER A 226 10.71 -12.76 3.17
N GLN A 227 10.45 -13.61 2.16
CA GLN A 227 9.31 -14.52 2.12
C GLN A 227 9.69 -15.83 1.40
N PRO A 228 10.22 -16.82 2.11
CA PRO A 228 10.71 -18.06 1.49
C PRO A 228 9.60 -18.98 0.96
N ARG A 229 8.36 -18.78 1.42
CA ARG A 229 7.19 -19.60 1.03
C ARG A 229 5.94 -18.75 0.93
N PRO A 230 5.81 -17.93 -0.12
CA PRO A 230 4.59 -17.14 -0.33
C PRO A 230 3.39 -18.08 -0.61
N ALA A 231 2.21 -17.65 -0.22
CA ALA A 231 0.97 -18.31 -0.59
C ALA A 231 0.65 -17.98 -2.05
N LEU A 232 0.60 -18.97 -2.92
CA LEU A 232 0.29 -18.80 -4.34
C LEU A 232 -1.08 -19.38 -4.67
N ASP A 233 -1.76 -18.75 -5.61
CA ASP A 233 -2.97 -19.29 -6.22
C ASP A 233 -2.64 -20.61 -6.95
N PRO A 234 -3.51 -21.65 -6.84
CA PRO A 234 -3.27 -22.93 -7.50
C PRO A 234 -3.07 -22.85 -9.03
N ASN A 235 -3.67 -21.86 -9.68
CA ASN A 235 -3.49 -21.66 -11.12
C ASN A 235 -2.08 -21.15 -11.46
N LEU A 236 -1.47 -20.33 -10.61
CA LEU A 236 -0.06 -19.94 -10.77
C LEU A 236 0.87 -21.11 -10.52
N GLU A 237 0.60 -21.93 -9.52
CA GLU A 237 1.37 -23.14 -9.25
C GLU A 237 1.27 -24.15 -10.39
N ALA A 238 0.06 -24.38 -10.93
CA ALA A 238 -0.17 -25.28 -12.06
C ALA A 238 0.51 -24.79 -13.35
N ALA A 239 0.62 -23.47 -13.55
CA ALA A 239 1.36 -22.87 -14.66
C ALA A 239 2.89 -22.92 -14.48
N GLY A 240 3.39 -23.48 -13.37
CA GLY A 240 4.82 -23.52 -13.05
C GLY A 240 5.40 -22.17 -12.64
N VAL A 241 4.55 -21.17 -12.43
CA VAL A 241 4.96 -19.85 -11.95
C VAL A 241 5.18 -19.94 -10.45
N ARG A 242 6.42 -20.11 -10.05
CA ARG A 242 6.85 -20.04 -8.64
C ARG A 242 7.86 -18.92 -8.50
N PRO A 243 7.43 -17.69 -8.36
CA PRO A 243 8.38 -16.60 -8.18
C PRO A 243 9.06 -16.74 -6.83
N ALA A 244 10.29 -17.29 -6.83
CA ALA A 244 11.18 -17.16 -5.68
C ALA A 244 11.42 -15.68 -5.36
N VAL A 245 11.24 -14.82 -6.36
CA VAL A 245 11.32 -13.38 -6.30
C VAL A 245 10.08 -12.82 -6.98
N LEU A 246 9.22 -12.12 -6.23
CA LEU A 246 8.06 -11.42 -6.78
C LEU A 246 8.43 -9.94 -7.01
N ARG A 247 8.26 -9.50 -8.25
CA ARG A 247 8.51 -8.10 -8.69
C ARG A 247 7.47 -7.59 -9.69
N ALA A 248 6.53 -8.45 -10.10
CA ALA A 248 5.70 -8.25 -11.28
C ALA A 248 5.04 -6.86 -11.35
N THR A 249 4.42 -6.40 -10.29
CA THR A 249 3.81 -5.06 -10.25
C THR A 249 4.86 -3.97 -10.40
N TRP A 250 6.01 -4.08 -9.72
CA TRP A 250 7.11 -3.11 -9.80
C TRP A 250 7.81 -3.06 -11.15
N GLU A 251 7.61 -4.05 -12.01
CA GLU A 251 8.12 -4.13 -13.38
C GLU A 251 7.07 -3.72 -14.43
N SER A 252 5.84 -3.43 -14.01
CA SER A 252 4.76 -2.95 -14.87
C SER A 252 4.94 -1.45 -15.17
N ASP A 253 4.94 -1.09 -16.47
CA ASP A 253 5.00 0.31 -16.91
C ASP A 253 3.83 1.13 -16.34
N ALA A 254 2.64 0.53 -16.26
CA ALA A 254 1.46 1.18 -15.70
C ALA A 254 1.64 1.54 -14.22
N TYR A 255 2.19 0.62 -13.41
CA TYR A 255 2.45 0.90 -12.01
C TYR A 255 3.55 1.95 -11.81
N ILE A 256 4.62 1.88 -12.61
CA ILE A 256 5.69 2.86 -12.57
C ILE A 256 5.18 4.25 -12.99
N GLN A 257 4.30 4.32 -14.00
CA GLN A 257 3.65 5.57 -14.37
C GLN A 257 2.78 6.14 -13.24
N LEU A 258 2.00 5.30 -12.57
CA LEU A 258 1.21 5.69 -11.40
C LEU A 258 2.07 6.26 -10.28
N LEU A 259 3.20 5.62 -9.97
CA LEU A 259 4.14 6.11 -8.96
C LEU A 259 4.76 7.45 -9.36
N ARG A 260 5.15 7.65 -10.63
CA ARG A 260 5.63 8.93 -11.13
C ARG A 260 4.59 10.03 -10.98
N ASN A 261 3.35 9.75 -11.33
CA ASN A 261 2.24 10.69 -11.18
C ASN A 261 1.99 11.03 -9.70
N ALA A 262 2.00 10.02 -8.82
CA ALA A 262 1.79 10.22 -7.39
C ALA A 262 2.92 11.03 -6.73
N ILE A 263 4.15 10.82 -7.16
CA ILE A 263 5.30 11.63 -6.71
C ILE A 263 5.14 13.08 -7.19
N ALA A 264 4.87 13.29 -8.49
CA ALA A 264 4.66 14.63 -9.04
C ALA A 264 3.49 15.36 -8.36
N TRP A 265 2.37 14.68 -8.14
CA TRP A 265 1.21 15.23 -7.42
C TRP A 265 1.56 15.63 -5.98
N GLY A 266 2.39 14.84 -5.30
CA GLY A 266 2.72 15.07 -3.91
C GLY A 266 3.72 16.21 -3.67
N VAL A 267 4.41 16.68 -4.70
CA VAL A 267 5.38 17.79 -4.60
C VAL A 267 4.94 19.06 -5.35
N GLY A 268 3.92 18.98 -6.19
CA GLY A 268 3.39 20.08 -7.00
C GLY A 268 2.12 20.66 -6.50
#